data_70ddefddff82e66ef92f72427a96fc17
#
_entry.id   70ddefddff82e66ef92f72427a96fc17
#
_cell.length_a   1.000
_cell.length_b   1.000
_cell.length_c   1.000
_cell.angle_alpha   90.00
_cell.angle_beta   90.00
_cell.angle_gamma   90.00
#
_symmetry.space_group_name_H-M   'P 1'
#
loop_
_entity.id
_entity.type
_entity.pdbx_description
1 polymer ?
#
loop_
_entity_poly.entity_id
_entity_poly.type
_entity_poly.pdbx_seq_one_letter_code
_entity_poly.pdbx_strand_id
1 'polypeptide(L)'
;MNELFSIAGKVAVITGAGGVLGGNIAQHLVQQGAKVVAIDIRQEQLDNRVAELKQYGQDIIGIIGDVLDIASLEKVAEEIVAQWGQIDILLNIA
;
A
#
# COMPACT_ATOMS: atom_id res chain seq x y z
N MET A 1 -0.81 -1.79 22.45
CA MET A 1 0.47 -1.48 21.81
C MET A 1 1.07 -0.20 22.37
N ASN A 2 2.38 -0.16 22.51
CA ASN A 2 3.06 1.04 22.96
C ASN A 2 2.99 2.13 21.86
N GLU A 3 2.65 3.36 22.25
CA GLU A 3 2.54 4.48 21.31
C GLU A 3 3.84 4.78 20.56
N LEU A 4 5.00 4.48 21.15
CA LEU A 4 6.29 4.66 20.49
C LEU A 4 6.43 3.84 19.20
N PHE A 5 5.68 2.76 19.08
CA PHE A 5 5.74 1.87 17.92
C PHE A 5 4.44 1.88 17.11
N SER A 6 3.55 2.85 17.39
CA SER A 6 2.30 2.95 16.66
C SER A 6 2.54 3.38 15.21
N ILE A 7 1.90 2.69 14.27
CA ILE A 7 1.90 3.04 12.85
C ILE A 7 0.57 3.67 12.42
N ALA A 8 -0.33 3.92 13.37
CA ALA A 8 -1.62 4.54 13.07
C ALA A 8 -1.42 5.89 12.37
N GLY A 9 -2.10 6.09 11.25
CA GLY A 9 -2.00 7.31 10.46
C GLY A 9 -0.77 7.40 9.56
N LYS A 10 0.17 6.47 9.66
CA LYS A 10 1.33 6.42 8.76
C LYS A 10 0.91 5.94 7.38
N VAL A 11 1.59 6.43 6.35
CA VAL A 11 1.35 6.02 4.97
C VAL A 11 2.36 4.95 4.58
N ALA A 12 1.86 3.75 4.31
CA ALA A 12 2.68 2.60 3.93
C ALA A 12 2.42 2.24 2.47
N VAL A 13 3.49 2.14 1.69
CA VAL A 13 3.43 1.74 0.28
C VAL A 13 3.99 0.33 0.16
N ILE A 14 3.21 -0.56 -0.43
CA ILE A 14 3.58 -1.97 -0.57
C ILE A 14 3.56 -2.36 -2.05
N THR A 15 4.72 -2.71 -2.60
CA THR A 15 4.79 -3.28 -3.94
C THR A 15 4.59 -4.78 -3.87
N GLY A 16 4.04 -5.38 -4.92
CA GLY A 16 3.69 -6.80 -4.91
C GLY A 16 2.53 -7.12 -3.98
N ALA A 17 1.66 -6.14 -3.71
CA ALA A 17 0.57 -6.28 -2.75
C ALA A 17 -0.49 -7.30 -3.15
N GLY A 18 -0.59 -7.63 -4.44
CA GLY A 18 -1.52 -8.65 -4.92
C GLY A 18 -1.07 -10.08 -4.62
N GLY A 19 0.19 -10.29 -4.25
CA GLY A 19 0.72 -11.60 -3.88
C GLY A 19 0.38 -11.99 -2.45
N VAL A 20 0.68 -13.24 -2.08
CA VAL A 20 0.32 -13.77 -0.76
C VAL A 20 1.04 -13.03 0.36
N LEU A 21 2.36 -12.90 0.29
CA LEU A 21 3.13 -12.23 1.33
C LEU A 21 2.78 -10.76 1.44
N GLY A 22 2.74 -10.05 0.30
CA GLY A 22 2.36 -8.63 0.29
C GLY A 22 0.98 -8.39 0.86
N GLY A 23 0.02 -9.27 0.55
CA GLY A 23 -1.33 -9.19 1.07
C GLY A 23 -1.41 -9.39 2.57
N ASN A 24 -0.66 -10.35 3.11
CA ASN A 24 -0.64 -10.59 4.55
C ASN A 24 -0.07 -9.40 5.30
N ILE A 25 1.01 -8.81 4.80
CA ILE A 25 1.62 -7.64 5.39
C ILE A 25 0.68 -6.43 5.30
N ALA A 26 0.06 -6.22 4.14
CA ALA A 26 -0.86 -5.12 3.93
C ALA A 26 -2.05 -5.20 4.90
N GLN A 27 -2.63 -6.38 5.06
CA GLN A 27 -3.74 -6.58 6.00
C GLN A 27 -3.33 -6.22 7.42
N HIS A 28 -2.16 -6.67 7.85
CA HIS A 28 -1.67 -6.36 9.19
C HIS A 28 -1.53 -4.85 9.39
N LEU A 29 -0.96 -4.15 8.42
CA LEU A 29 -0.79 -2.70 8.50
C LEU A 29 -2.11 -1.96 8.56
N VAL A 30 -3.09 -2.37 7.74
CA VAL A 30 -4.43 -1.79 7.78
C VAL A 30 -5.07 -1.99 9.14
N GLN A 31 -4.95 -3.18 9.71
CA GLN A 31 -5.50 -3.48 11.04
C GLN A 31 -4.84 -2.66 12.15
N GLN A 32 -3.60 -2.22 11.95
CA GLN A 32 -2.89 -1.34 12.88
C GLN A 32 -3.18 0.14 12.65
N GLY A 33 -4.05 0.47 11.72
CA GLY A 33 -4.48 1.85 11.47
C GLY A 33 -3.64 2.62 10.47
N ALA A 34 -2.74 1.98 9.76
CA ALA A 34 -1.96 2.63 8.71
C ALA A 34 -2.81 2.90 7.47
N LYS A 35 -2.45 3.94 6.73
CA LYS A 35 -2.97 4.18 5.39
C LYS A 35 -2.13 3.36 4.43
N VAL A 36 -2.74 2.58 3.57
CA VAL A 36 -2.01 1.62 2.73
C VAL A 36 -2.21 1.92 1.25
N VAL A 37 -1.08 2.02 0.54
CA VAL A 37 -1.07 2.06 -0.92
C VAL A 37 -0.61 0.69 -1.41
N ALA A 38 -1.51 -0.03 -2.05
CA ALA A 38 -1.22 -1.34 -2.63
C ALA A 38 -0.81 -1.15 -4.08
N ILE A 39 0.39 -1.61 -4.44
CA ILE A 39 0.91 -1.52 -5.80
C ILE A 39 1.14 -2.92 -6.34
N ASP A 40 0.64 -3.18 -7.53
CA ASP A 40 0.92 -4.40 -8.27
C ASP A 40 0.82 -4.09 -9.76
N ILE A 41 1.54 -4.85 -10.57
CA ILE A 41 1.47 -4.70 -12.02
C ILE A 41 0.26 -5.46 -12.60
N ARG A 42 -0.33 -6.37 -11.83
CA ARG A 42 -1.43 -7.21 -12.25
C ARG A 42 -2.75 -6.63 -11.78
N GLN A 43 -3.56 -6.15 -12.73
CA GLN A 43 -4.80 -5.43 -12.44
C GLN A 43 -5.79 -6.24 -11.61
N GLU A 44 -6.04 -7.49 -11.99
CA GLU A 44 -7.04 -8.32 -11.30
C GLU A 44 -6.64 -8.61 -9.86
N GLN A 45 -5.37 -8.98 -9.63
CA GLN A 45 -4.87 -9.26 -8.30
C GLN A 45 -4.90 -8.01 -7.43
N LEU A 46 -4.59 -6.84 -8.01
CA LEU A 46 -4.64 -5.58 -7.28
C LEU A 46 -6.08 -5.25 -6.86
N ASP A 47 -7.02 -5.35 -7.79
CA ASP A 47 -8.43 -5.04 -7.51
C ASP A 47 -8.99 -5.93 -6.40
N ASN A 48 -8.68 -7.24 -6.47
CA ASN A 48 -9.11 -8.19 -5.46
C ASN A 48 -8.50 -7.88 -4.10
N ARG A 49 -7.23 -7.49 -4.07
CA ARG A 49 -6.53 -7.15 -2.83
C ARG A 49 -7.12 -5.91 -2.20
N VAL A 50 -7.36 -4.86 -2.97
CA VAL A 50 -7.95 -3.62 -2.46
C VAL A 50 -9.33 -3.89 -1.86
N ALA A 51 -10.16 -4.67 -2.56
CA ALA A 51 -11.50 -5.03 -2.06
C ALA A 51 -11.42 -5.79 -0.74
N GLU A 52 -10.48 -6.73 -0.62
CA GLU A 52 -10.26 -7.51 0.59
C GLU A 52 -9.78 -6.62 1.75
N LEU A 53 -8.82 -5.74 1.51
CA LEU A 53 -8.28 -4.86 2.55
C LEU A 53 -9.33 -3.87 3.07
N LYS A 54 -10.26 -3.46 2.24
CA LYS A 54 -11.33 -2.54 2.65
C LYS A 54 -12.28 -3.12 3.68
N GLN A 55 -12.22 -4.42 3.92
CA GLN A 55 -12.96 -5.03 5.03
C GLN A 55 -12.37 -4.64 6.39
N TYR A 56 -11.12 -4.21 6.43
CA TYR A 56 -10.39 -3.91 7.66
C TYR A 56 -10.13 -2.42 7.89
N GLY A 57 -10.33 -1.58 6.90
CA GLY A 57 -10.11 -0.14 7.00
C GLY A 57 -10.50 0.60 5.73
N GLN A 58 -10.56 1.93 5.80
CA GLN A 58 -11.06 2.77 4.70
C GLN A 58 -9.93 3.42 3.89
N ASP A 59 -8.75 3.62 4.49
CA ASP A 59 -7.67 4.38 3.86
C ASP A 59 -6.77 3.45 3.04
N ILE A 60 -7.30 2.96 1.93
CA ILE A 60 -6.61 2.04 1.04
C ILE A 60 -6.75 2.53 -0.39
N ILE A 61 -5.61 2.60 -1.09
CA ILE A 61 -5.55 2.97 -2.50
C ILE A 61 -4.82 1.85 -3.25
N GLY A 62 -5.35 1.48 -4.41
CA GLY A 62 -4.68 0.57 -5.33
C GLY A 62 -4.14 1.34 -6.53
N ILE A 63 -2.88 1.15 -6.86
CA ILE A 63 -2.24 1.79 -7.99
C ILE A 63 -1.49 0.75 -8.81
N ILE A 64 -1.73 0.73 -10.12
CA ILE A 64 -0.95 -0.11 -11.04
C ILE A 64 0.43 0.52 -11.18
N GLY A 65 1.45 -0.25 -10.91
CA GLY A 65 2.83 0.22 -11.04
C GLY A 65 3.80 -0.92 -11.31
N ASP A 66 4.82 -0.61 -12.10
CA ASP A 66 5.90 -1.54 -12.43
C ASP A 66 7.17 -1.06 -11.72
N VAL A 67 7.66 -1.84 -10.75
CA VAL A 67 8.84 -1.49 -9.97
C VAL A 67 10.12 -1.45 -10.80
N LEU A 68 10.10 -2.01 -12.01
CA LEU A 68 11.22 -1.99 -12.93
C LEU A 68 11.22 -0.76 -13.84
N ASP A 69 10.18 0.06 -13.78
CA ASP A 69 10.02 1.26 -14.61
C ASP A 69 10.06 2.50 -13.73
N ILE A 70 11.15 3.26 -13.83
CA ILE A 70 11.38 4.46 -13.02
C ILE A 70 10.29 5.52 -13.26
N ALA A 71 9.89 5.72 -14.52
CA ALA A 71 8.85 6.69 -14.84
C ALA A 71 7.51 6.32 -14.20
N SER A 72 7.19 5.03 -14.19
CA SER A 72 5.99 4.52 -13.51
C SER A 72 6.04 4.79 -12.02
N LEU A 73 7.19 4.54 -11.38
CA LEU A 73 7.37 4.77 -9.94
C LEU A 73 7.27 6.25 -9.57
N GLU A 74 7.83 7.14 -10.38
CA GLU A 74 7.72 8.58 -10.15
C GLU A 74 6.27 9.04 -10.20
N LYS A 75 5.51 8.55 -11.17
CA LYS A 75 4.10 8.88 -11.30
C LYS A 75 3.29 8.37 -10.12
N VAL A 76 3.58 7.16 -9.65
CA VAL A 76 2.95 6.58 -8.47
C VAL A 76 3.24 7.43 -7.24
N ALA A 77 4.49 7.84 -7.04
CA ALA A 77 4.85 8.67 -5.91
C ALA A 77 4.12 10.01 -5.92
N GLU A 78 3.97 10.64 -7.10
CA GLU A 78 3.21 11.88 -7.24
C GLU A 78 1.75 11.69 -6.84
N GLU A 79 1.12 10.58 -7.25
CA GLU A 79 -0.26 10.29 -6.89
C GLU A 79 -0.44 10.11 -5.38
N ILE A 80 0.51 9.43 -4.72
CA ILE A 80 0.46 9.20 -3.28
C ILE A 80 0.60 10.51 -2.52
N VAL A 81 1.56 11.34 -2.90
CA VAL A 81 1.78 12.63 -2.24
C VAL A 81 0.58 13.55 -2.47
N ALA A 82 -0.03 13.54 -3.66
CA ALA A 82 -1.22 14.31 -3.94
C ALA A 82 -2.41 13.87 -3.05
N GLN A 83 -2.52 12.57 -2.78
CA GLN A 83 -3.63 12.02 -2.00
C GLN A 83 -3.44 12.21 -0.50
N TRP A 84 -2.26 11.88 0.03
CA TRP A 84 -2.02 11.84 1.48
C TRP A 84 -0.84 12.68 1.97
N GLY A 85 -0.12 13.35 1.07
CA GLY A 85 0.91 14.32 1.40
C GLY A 85 2.27 13.75 1.78
N GLN A 86 2.38 12.43 2.01
CA GLN A 86 3.63 11.85 2.49
C GLN A 86 3.70 10.35 2.23
N ILE A 87 4.90 9.80 2.39
CA ILE A 87 5.16 8.36 2.41
C ILE A 87 6.05 8.11 3.62
N ASP A 88 5.60 7.28 4.56
CA ASP A 88 6.35 6.98 5.78
C ASP A 88 7.07 5.63 5.72
N ILE A 89 6.47 4.66 5.05
CA ILE A 89 6.97 3.28 4.99
C ILE A 89 6.91 2.79 3.55
N LEU A 90 7.99 2.20 3.08
CA LEU A 90 8.03 1.58 1.75
C LEU A 90 8.48 0.13 1.90
N LEU A 91 7.63 -0.80 1.49
CA LEU A 91 7.90 -2.23 1.51
C LEU A 91 7.89 -2.79 0.10
N ASN A 92 9.04 -3.23 -0.36
CA ASN A 92 9.19 -3.81 -1.69
C ASN A 92 9.17 -5.34 -1.57
N ILE A 93 7.98 -5.91 -1.82
CA ILE A 93 7.74 -7.35 -1.67
C ILE A 93 7.75 -8.07 -3.02
N ALA A 94 7.76 -7.36 -4.09
CA ALA A 94 7.68 -7.94 -5.43
C ALA A 94 8.83 -8.90 -5.75
#